data_1f659cd6604f4f123eda8003ca346f02
#
_entry.id   1f659cd6604f4f123eda8003ca346f02
#
_cell.length_a   1.000
_cell.length_b   1.000
_cell.length_c   1.000
_cell.angle_alpha   90.00
_cell.angle_beta   90.00
_cell.angle_gamma   90.00
#
_symmetry.space_group_name_H-M   'P 1'
#
loop_
_entity.id
_entity.type
_entity.pdbx_description
1 polymer ?
#
loop_
_entity_poly.entity_id
_entity_poly.type
_entity_poly.pdbx_seq_one_letter_code
_entity_poly.pdbx_strand_id
1 'polypeptide(L)'
;MKGHLCWVILLGLLTISPSCKKNKDQVPNVAVDEYINLNLPDYINLNAINNWVYYNYAGNKGIIIIRTSPTEFNAYERTCTYDPSVSSAYVKGIPNDIFCVDSTCGSKFSLIDGSVITGPASVPLLKYRTQLLSNNFLHIYN
;
A
#
# COMPACT_ATOMS: atom_id res chain seq x y z
N MET A 1 52.68 53.74 -26.64
CA MET A 1 51.85 52.89 -27.51
C MET A 1 51.16 51.89 -26.57
N LYS A 2 49.82 51.98 -26.43
CA LYS A 2 49.06 51.40 -25.37
C LYS A 2 48.39 50.08 -25.87
N GLY A 3 48.79 48.94 -25.31
CA GLY A 3 48.15 47.65 -25.59
C GLY A 3 46.99 47.44 -24.66
N HIS A 4 45.79 47.29 -25.20
CA HIS A 4 44.57 46.94 -24.44
C HIS A 4 44.46 45.43 -24.25
N LEU A 5 44.64 45.00 -23.02
CA LEU A 5 44.45 43.59 -22.61
C LEU A 5 42.94 43.33 -22.44
N CYS A 6 42.35 42.60 -23.38
CA CYS A 6 40.96 42.23 -23.36
C CYS A 6 40.77 41.01 -22.44
N TRP A 7 40.17 41.24 -21.26
CA TRP A 7 39.89 40.19 -20.28
C TRP A 7 38.55 39.57 -20.65
N VAL A 8 38.60 38.40 -21.27
CA VAL A 8 37.39 37.60 -21.56
C VAL A 8 37.03 36.84 -20.31
N ILE A 9 36.00 37.33 -19.59
CA ILE A 9 35.39 36.61 -18.47
C ILE A 9 34.46 35.51 -19.04
N LEU A 10 34.96 34.28 -19.04
CA LEU A 10 34.14 33.09 -19.38
C LEU A 10 33.20 32.75 -18.21
N LEU A 11 31.99 33.24 -18.28
CA LEU A 11 30.94 32.94 -17.29
C LEU A 11 30.43 31.51 -17.54
N GLY A 12 31.00 30.53 -16.81
CA GLY A 12 30.56 29.15 -16.83
C GLY A 12 29.13 29.03 -16.22
N LEU A 13 28.14 28.86 -17.10
CA LEU A 13 26.77 28.62 -16.74
C LEU A 13 26.63 27.19 -16.18
N LEU A 14 26.67 27.06 -14.86
CA LEU A 14 26.47 25.79 -14.14
C LEU A 14 24.99 25.39 -14.26
N THR A 15 24.63 24.57 -15.25
CA THR A 15 23.29 24.02 -15.40
C THR A 15 23.08 22.97 -14.34
N ILE A 16 22.37 23.34 -13.25
CA ILE A 16 21.87 22.40 -12.26
C ILE A 16 20.68 21.67 -12.89
N SER A 17 20.92 20.49 -13.44
CA SER A 17 19.85 19.60 -13.89
C SER A 17 19.11 19.07 -12.65
N PRO A 18 17.79 19.31 -12.48
CA PRO A 18 17.03 18.66 -11.42
C PRO A 18 17.02 17.16 -11.73
N SER A 19 17.78 16.40 -10.98
CA SER A 19 17.69 14.94 -10.98
C SER A 19 16.32 14.56 -10.38
N CYS A 20 15.33 14.30 -11.22
CA CYS A 20 14.12 13.60 -10.81
C CYS A 20 14.53 12.21 -10.31
N LYS A 21 14.67 12.04 -8.99
CA LYS A 21 14.72 10.73 -8.37
C LYS A 21 13.38 10.06 -8.69
N LYS A 22 13.40 9.13 -9.64
CA LYS A 22 12.31 8.20 -9.89
C LYS A 22 12.08 7.47 -8.56
N ASN A 23 10.95 7.74 -7.89
CA ASN A 23 10.57 7.01 -6.68
C ASN A 23 10.50 5.53 -7.03
N LYS A 24 11.54 4.79 -6.67
CA LYS A 24 11.63 3.34 -6.94
C LYS A 24 10.67 2.52 -6.07
N ASP A 25 10.03 3.15 -5.09
CA ASP A 25 9.44 2.47 -3.94
C ASP A 25 7.97 2.88 -3.72
N GLN A 26 7.19 2.87 -4.80
CA GLN A 26 5.73 2.94 -4.68
C GLN A 26 5.15 1.54 -4.84
N VAL A 27 4.17 1.21 -3.98
CA VAL A 27 3.34 0.01 -4.14
C VAL A 27 2.73 0.03 -5.53
N PRO A 28 2.89 -1.03 -6.36
CA PRO A 28 2.29 -1.07 -7.69
C PRO A 28 0.77 -0.91 -7.61
N ASN A 29 0.23 0.02 -8.38
CA ASN A 29 -1.22 0.19 -8.50
C ASN A 29 -1.74 -0.81 -9.53
N VAL A 30 -2.14 -1.99 -9.06
CA VAL A 30 -2.75 -3.05 -9.86
C VAL A 30 -4.26 -2.81 -9.89
N ALA A 31 -4.87 -2.91 -11.08
CA ALA A 31 -6.32 -2.82 -11.21
C ALA A 31 -7.00 -3.96 -10.43
N VAL A 32 -7.98 -3.63 -9.63
CA VAL A 32 -8.78 -4.56 -8.83
C VAL A 32 -10.26 -4.26 -9.07
N ASP A 33 -11.02 -5.29 -9.38
CA ASP A 33 -12.49 -5.24 -9.55
C ASP A 33 -13.05 -6.64 -9.20
N GLU A 34 -13.18 -6.93 -7.91
CA GLU A 34 -13.45 -8.26 -7.38
C GLU A 34 -14.78 -8.31 -6.61
N TYR A 35 -15.53 -9.39 -6.83
CA TYR A 35 -16.79 -9.67 -6.15
C TYR A 35 -16.68 -10.93 -5.31
N ILE A 36 -16.70 -10.77 -3.98
CA ILE A 36 -16.48 -11.85 -3.02
C ILE A 36 -17.80 -12.24 -2.39
N ASN A 37 -18.19 -13.51 -2.50
CA ASN A 37 -19.35 -14.04 -1.80
C ASN A 37 -18.98 -14.39 -0.36
N LEU A 38 -19.47 -13.59 0.59
CA LEU A 38 -19.19 -13.76 2.03
C LEU A 38 -19.84 -14.99 2.67
N ASN A 39 -20.71 -15.72 1.93
CA ASN A 39 -21.31 -16.97 2.40
C ASN A 39 -20.37 -18.18 2.17
N LEU A 40 -19.28 -18.02 1.40
CA LEU A 40 -18.33 -19.10 1.18
C LEU A 40 -17.50 -19.38 2.45
N PRO A 41 -17.12 -20.64 2.70
CA PRO A 41 -16.34 -21.04 3.88
C PRO A 41 -15.03 -20.24 4.05
N ASP A 42 -14.34 -19.90 2.97
CA ASP A 42 -13.08 -19.16 3.01
C ASP A 42 -13.22 -17.74 3.57
N TYR A 43 -14.43 -17.17 3.55
CA TYR A 43 -14.71 -15.81 3.98
C TYR A 43 -15.62 -15.75 5.22
N ILE A 44 -15.95 -16.89 5.81
CA ILE A 44 -16.89 -16.99 6.94
C ILE A 44 -16.43 -16.14 8.14
N ASN A 45 -15.12 -15.97 8.32
CA ASN A 45 -14.57 -15.14 9.39
C ASN A 45 -14.98 -13.66 9.28
N LEU A 46 -15.29 -13.18 8.07
CA LEU A 46 -15.79 -11.82 7.86
C LEU A 46 -17.23 -11.62 8.35
N ASN A 47 -17.92 -12.65 8.86
CA ASN A 47 -19.22 -12.49 9.52
C ASN A 47 -19.10 -11.86 10.91
N ALA A 48 -17.93 -11.87 11.52
CA ALA A 48 -17.67 -11.20 12.79
C ALA A 48 -16.87 -9.90 12.59
N ILE A 49 -17.25 -8.85 13.32
CA ILE A 49 -16.53 -7.56 13.32
C ILE A 49 -15.13 -7.76 13.90
N ASN A 50 -14.16 -7.02 13.37
CA ASN A 50 -12.74 -7.09 13.68
C ASN A 50 -12.03 -8.39 13.24
N ASN A 51 -12.74 -9.29 12.56
CA ASN A 51 -12.11 -10.42 11.91
C ASN A 51 -11.68 -10.09 10.48
N TRP A 52 -10.59 -10.71 10.05
CA TRP A 52 -10.00 -10.48 8.74
C TRP A 52 -9.72 -11.81 8.01
N VAL A 53 -9.60 -11.71 6.69
CA VAL A 53 -9.21 -12.81 5.80
C VAL A 53 -8.24 -12.31 4.74
N TYR A 54 -7.58 -13.25 4.06
CA TYR A 54 -6.81 -12.95 2.84
C TYR A 54 -7.65 -13.23 1.60
N TYR A 55 -7.42 -12.40 0.58
CA TYR A 55 -7.85 -12.64 -0.80
C TYR A 55 -6.61 -12.59 -1.71
N ASN A 56 -6.17 -13.74 -2.20
CA ASN A 56 -4.88 -13.87 -2.88
C ASN A 56 -5.01 -13.88 -4.41
N TYR A 57 -6.19 -13.58 -4.95
CA TYR A 57 -6.46 -13.65 -6.39
C TYR A 57 -6.35 -12.31 -7.11
N ALA A 58 -6.16 -11.21 -6.38
CA ALA A 58 -6.01 -9.87 -6.91
C ALA A 58 -5.01 -9.04 -6.08
N GLY A 59 -4.68 -7.83 -6.57
CA GLY A 59 -3.63 -6.99 -6.00
C GLY A 59 -2.24 -7.40 -6.47
N ASN A 60 -1.21 -6.75 -5.93
CA ASN A 60 0.19 -7.06 -6.23
C ASN A 60 0.70 -8.27 -5.43
N LYS A 61 0.41 -8.31 -4.12
CA LYS A 61 0.80 -9.42 -3.22
C LYS A 61 -0.41 -9.99 -2.45
N GLY A 62 -1.60 -9.83 -3.02
CA GLY A 62 -2.84 -10.19 -2.38
C GLY A 62 -3.44 -9.06 -1.54
N ILE A 63 -4.66 -9.27 -1.09
CA ILE A 63 -5.46 -8.30 -0.34
C ILE A 63 -5.73 -8.88 1.06
N ILE A 64 -5.66 -8.05 2.09
CA ILE A 64 -6.17 -8.36 3.42
C ILE A 64 -7.46 -7.57 3.64
N ILE A 65 -8.52 -8.24 4.05
CA ILE A 65 -9.86 -7.68 4.21
C ILE A 65 -10.26 -7.83 5.66
N ILE A 66 -10.75 -6.75 6.28
CA ILE A 66 -11.30 -6.77 7.64
C ILE A 66 -12.73 -6.23 7.64
N ARG A 67 -13.60 -6.81 8.45
CA ARG A 67 -14.92 -6.23 8.72
C ARG A 67 -14.82 -5.26 9.89
N THR A 68 -15.19 -3.99 9.70
CA THR A 68 -15.07 -2.94 10.72
C THR A 68 -16.40 -2.60 11.39
N SER A 69 -17.52 -2.86 10.69
CA SER A 69 -18.88 -2.69 11.24
C SER A 69 -19.84 -3.72 10.62
N PRO A 70 -21.12 -3.75 10.99
CA PRO A 70 -22.10 -4.65 10.37
C PRO A 70 -22.21 -4.51 8.85
N THR A 71 -21.90 -3.33 8.31
CA THR A 71 -22.02 -3.01 6.87
C THR A 71 -20.73 -2.52 6.22
N GLU A 72 -19.63 -2.35 6.99
CA GLU A 72 -18.41 -1.75 6.49
C GLU A 72 -17.23 -2.72 6.55
N PHE A 73 -16.42 -2.64 5.53
CA PHE A 73 -15.19 -3.42 5.36
C PHE A 73 -14.06 -2.50 4.95
N ASN A 74 -12.84 -2.85 5.33
CA ASN A 74 -11.64 -2.28 4.77
C ASN A 74 -10.85 -3.37 4.06
N ALA A 75 -10.27 -3.01 2.92
CA ALA A 75 -9.43 -3.90 2.13
C ALA A 75 -8.12 -3.19 1.80
N TYR A 76 -6.99 -3.86 2.02
CA TYR A 76 -5.67 -3.29 1.82
C TYR A 76 -4.82 -4.23 0.96
N GLU A 77 -4.01 -3.63 0.08
CA GLU A 77 -2.90 -4.30 -0.57
C GLU A 77 -1.91 -4.81 0.48
N ARG A 78 -1.49 -6.06 0.35
CA ARG A 78 -0.55 -6.66 1.30
C ARG A 78 0.91 -6.29 1.05
N THR A 79 1.23 -5.70 -0.09
CA THR A 79 2.59 -5.18 -0.36
C THR A 79 2.97 -4.16 0.70
N CYS A 80 4.10 -4.38 1.37
CA CYS A 80 4.62 -3.44 2.36
C CYS A 80 5.05 -2.13 1.69
N THR A 81 4.67 -1.01 2.29
CA THR A 81 4.96 0.33 1.75
C THR A 81 6.39 0.78 1.98
N TYR A 82 7.17 0.08 2.82
CA TYR A 82 8.58 0.36 3.05
C TYR A 82 9.47 -0.14 1.91
N ASP A 83 9.32 -1.43 1.53
CA ASP A 83 10.13 -2.06 0.48
C ASP A 83 9.24 -2.80 -0.55
N PRO A 84 8.41 -2.10 -1.32
CA PRO A 84 7.40 -2.73 -2.19
C PRO A 84 7.99 -3.60 -3.29
N SER A 85 9.24 -3.34 -3.70
CA SER A 85 9.96 -4.12 -4.73
C SER A 85 10.51 -5.45 -4.21
N VAL A 86 10.65 -5.62 -2.89
CA VAL A 86 11.15 -6.86 -2.28
C VAL A 86 10.04 -7.91 -2.24
N SER A 87 10.25 -9.07 -2.82
CA SER A 87 9.22 -10.12 -2.95
C SER A 87 8.67 -10.60 -1.62
N SER A 88 9.51 -10.68 -0.57
CA SER A 88 9.13 -11.08 0.79
C SER A 88 8.48 -9.96 1.62
N ALA A 89 8.54 -8.69 1.16
CA ALA A 89 7.97 -7.55 1.88
C ALA A 89 6.45 -7.44 1.64
N TYR A 90 5.69 -8.16 2.47
CA TYR A 90 4.23 -8.10 2.50
C TYR A 90 3.72 -8.33 3.91
N VAL A 91 2.58 -7.70 4.21
CA VAL A 91 1.98 -7.78 5.54
C VAL A 91 1.21 -9.09 5.76
N LYS A 92 1.28 -9.58 6.99
CA LYS A 92 0.52 -10.70 7.52
C LYS A 92 -0.31 -10.22 8.70
N GLY A 93 -1.59 -10.58 8.72
CA GLY A 93 -2.46 -10.30 9.85
C GLY A 93 -1.98 -11.03 11.10
N ILE A 94 -2.08 -10.39 12.24
CA ILE A 94 -1.80 -11.02 13.53
C ILE A 94 -3.07 -11.76 13.96
N PRO A 95 -3.02 -13.06 14.25
CA PRO A 95 -4.20 -13.82 14.64
C PRO A 95 -4.94 -13.19 15.84
N ASN A 96 -6.26 -13.08 15.72
CA ASN A 96 -7.16 -12.48 16.73
C ASN A 96 -6.84 -11.02 17.07
N ASP A 97 -6.22 -10.29 16.13
CA ASP A 97 -5.83 -8.89 16.29
C ASP A 97 -6.29 -8.06 15.07
N ILE A 98 -6.40 -6.77 15.26
CA ILE A 98 -6.74 -5.78 14.21
C ILE A 98 -5.50 -5.18 13.55
N PHE A 99 -4.34 -5.78 13.76
CA PHE A 99 -3.06 -5.33 13.21
C PHE A 99 -2.49 -6.35 12.23
N CYS A 100 -1.61 -5.88 11.37
CA CYS A 100 -0.76 -6.71 10.54
C CYS A 100 0.70 -6.26 10.62
N VAL A 101 1.60 -7.16 10.28
CA VAL A 101 3.05 -6.93 10.35
C VAL A 101 3.74 -7.46 9.11
N ASP A 102 4.72 -6.72 8.61
CA ASP A 102 5.69 -7.24 7.65
C ASP A 102 6.90 -7.81 8.41
N SER A 103 7.08 -9.12 8.34
CA SER A 103 8.19 -9.79 9.00
C SER A 103 9.56 -9.51 8.36
N THR A 104 9.61 -8.93 7.17
CA THR A 104 10.85 -8.57 6.46
C THR A 104 11.48 -7.32 7.04
N CYS A 105 10.67 -6.27 7.31
CA CYS A 105 11.17 -5.01 7.83
C CYS A 105 10.69 -4.69 9.27
N GLY A 106 9.73 -5.45 9.81
CA GLY A 106 9.17 -5.23 11.13
C GLY A 106 8.10 -4.14 11.22
N SER A 107 7.72 -3.51 10.09
CA SER A 107 6.66 -2.50 10.09
C SER A 107 5.32 -3.11 10.48
N LYS A 108 4.59 -2.44 11.38
CA LYS A 108 3.27 -2.84 11.86
C LYS A 108 2.23 -1.80 11.43
N PHE A 109 1.06 -2.28 10.99
CA PHE A 109 -0.03 -1.43 10.52
C PHE A 109 -1.36 -1.80 11.19
N SER A 110 -2.23 -0.82 11.31
CA SER A 110 -3.61 -1.00 11.73
C SER A 110 -4.48 -1.44 10.55
N LEU A 111 -5.31 -2.46 10.71
CA LEU A 111 -6.29 -2.87 9.70
C LEU A 111 -7.57 -2.01 9.76
N ILE A 112 -7.74 -1.21 10.81
CA ILE A 112 -8.92 -0.33 10.94
C ILE A 112 -8.85 0.86 9.99
N ASP A 113 -7.66 1.41 9.77
CA ASP A 113 -7.47 2.62 8.94
C ASP A 113 -6.25 2.54 8.00
N GLY A 114 -5.46 1.47 8.07
CA GLY A 114 -4.25 1.26 7.27
C GLY A 114 -3.03 2.00 7.79
N SER A 115 -3.12 2.74 8.89
CA SER A 115 -2.05 3.59 9.41
C SER A 115 -0.85 2.79 9.90
N VAL A 116 0.34 3.41 9.86
CA VAL A 116 1.57 2.85 10.43
C VAL A 116 1.54 2.98 11.94
N ILE A 117 1.70 1.85 12.64
CA ILE A 117 1.81 1.79 14.10
C ILE A 117 3.29 1.77 14.52
N THR A 118 4.11 1.01 13.78
CA THR A 118 5.55 0.90 14.01
C THR A 118 6.26 0.89 12.67
N GLY A 119 7.30 1.74 12.51
CA GLY A 119 8.15 1.77 11.34
C GLY A 119 9.09 0.57 11.23
N PRO A 120 9.89 0.54 10.15
CA PRO A 120 10.40 1.67 9.36
C PRO A 120 9.47 2.26 8.28
N ALA A 121 8.34 1.62 7.92
CA ALA A 121 7.38 2.24 7.02
C ALA A 121 6.90 3.60 7.55
N SER A 122 6.69 4.56 6.66
CA SER A 122 6.16 5.89 6.96
C SER A 122 4.89 6.22 6.17
N VAL A 123 4.50 5.32 5.26
CA VAL A 123 3.32 5.47 4.40
C VAL A 123 2.31 4.41 4.78
N PRO A 124 1.01 4.75 4.94
CA PRO A 124 -0.06 3.79 5.21
C PRO A 124 -0.17 2.72 4.12
N LEU A 125 -0.84 1.61 4.44
CA LEU A 125 -1.17 0.58 3.44
C LEU A 125 -2.04 1.18 2.32
N LEU A 126 -1.83 0.70 1.09
CA LEU A 126 -2.68 1.05 -0.04
C LEU A 126 -4.08 0.46 0.18
N LYS A 127 -5.07 1.33 0.27
CA LYS A 127 -6.46 0.96 0.54
C LYS A 127 -7.26 0.86 -0.75
N TYR A 128 -8.02 -0.21 -0.91
CA TYR A 128 -9.03 -0.38 -1.94
C TYR A 128 -10.39 0.15 -1.46
N ARG A 129 -11.26 0.51 -2.41
CA ARG A 129 -12.66 0.80 -2.11
C ARG A 129 -13.41 -0.48 -1.86
N THR A 130 -14.39 -0.42 -0.97
CA THR A 130 -15.24 -1.56 -0.64
C THR A 130 -16.71 -1.16 -0.64
N GLN A 131 -17.57 -2.05 -1.10
CA GLN A 131 -19.02 -1.88 -1.06
C GLN A 131 -19.69 -3.21 -0.76
N LEU A 132 -20.45 -3.29 0.33
CA LEU A 132 -21.31 -4.43 0.61
C LEU A 132 -22.54 -4.34 -0.29
N LEU A 133 -22.76 -5.36 -1.12
CA LEU A 133 -23.90 -5.48 -2.01
C LEU A 133 -25.00 -6.34 -1.42
N SER A 134 -26.18 -6.35 -2.07
CA SER A 134 -27.24 -7.30 -1.78
C SER A 134 -26.74 -8.75 -1.92
N ASN A 135 -27.39 -9.69 -1.22
CA ASN A 135 -27.02 -11.11 -1.23
C ASN A 135 -25.64 -11.43 -0.62
N ASN A 136 -25.14 -10.56 0.26
CA ASN A 136 -23.89 -10.78 0.98
C ASN A 136 -22.63 -10.90 0.09
N PHE A 137 -22.60 -10.11 -0.98
CA PHE A 137 -21.40 -9.92 -1.81
C PHE A 137 -20.65 -8.66 -1.40
N LEU A 138 -19.34 -8.77 -1.29
CA LEU A 138 -18.43 -7.65 -1.09
C LEU A 138 -17.74 -7.32 -2.41
N HIS A 139 -17.95 -6.10 -2.92
CA HIS A 139 -17.23 -5.57 -4.08
C HIS A 139 -16.01 -4.82 -3.59
N ILE A 140 -14.83 -5.14 -4.15
CA ILE A 140 -13.53 -4.50 -3.86
C ILE A 140 -12.96 -3.99 -5.17
N TYR A 141 -12.62 -2.71 -5.21
CA TYR A 141 -12.17 -2.04 -6.44
C TYR A 141 -11.28 -0.83 -6.18
N ASN A 142 -10.59 -0.33 -7.22
CA ASN A 142 -9.82 0.92 -7.19
C ASN A 142 -10.13 1.84 -8.36
#